data_32306134596af6e985fae441e2f703e9
#
_entry.id   32306134596af6e985fae441e2f703e9
#
_cell.length_a   1.000
_cell.length_b   1.000
_cell.length_c   1.000
_cell.angle_alpha   90.00
_cell.angle_beta   90.00
_cell.angle_gamma   90.00
#
_symmetry.space_group_name_H-M   'P 1'
#
loop_
_entity.id
_entity.type
_entity.pdbx_description
1 polymer ?
#
loop_
_entity_poly.entity_id
_entity_poly.type
_entity_poly.pdbx_seq_one_letter_code
_entity_poly.pdbx_strand_id
1 'polypeptide(L)'
;PFSLRAVELLKRVGVHAWKIASGEANNVEIMKSISETNNEVFLSTGMSSINEIDLSVKKIKDFGLPLTILQCTSIYPTPPEKIGLNMINYLRNRYECNVGLSDHSGKLYTGLAAASIGIEVLEVHVTFSKEMFGPDVSSSISIDELKLLVEGVRFIENILEHEVDKDAIAEELKPMRKIFRKSVVYLKDMKEGTIIKRQDICFKKPGTGVKPEDLNNVLG
;
A
#
# COMPACT_ATOMS: atom_id res chain seq x y z
N PRO A 1 -14.63 7.11 -21.19
CA PRO A 1 -15.40 7.87 -22.18
C PRO A 1 -16.57 8.58 -21.51
N PHE A 2 -16.97 9.74 -22.06
CA PHE A 2 -18.09 10.56 -21.57
C PHE A 2 -19.24 10.63 -22.58
N SER A 3 -19.25 9.75 -23.57
CA SER A 3 -20.35 9.61 -24.55
C SER A 3 -20.27 8.28 -25.29
N LEU A 4 -21.39 7.82 -25.82
CA LEU A 4 -21.43 6.61 -26.64
C LEU A 4 -20.53 6.73 -27.89
N ARG A 5 -20.47 7.93 -28.50
CA ARG A 5 -19.60 8.17 -29.65
C ARG A 5 -18.11 7.98 -29.29
N ALA A 6 -17.69 8.38 -28.05
CA ALA A 6 -16.35 8.12 -27.57
C ALA A 6 -16.11 6.62 -27.33
N VAL A 7 -17.12 5.90 -26.80
CA VAL A 7 -17.05 4.44 -26.65
C VAL A 7 -16.82 3.77 -28.01
N GLU A 8 -17.61 4.11 -29.03
CA GLU A 8 -17.48 3.54 -30.36
C GLU A 8 -16.11 3.84 -31.03
N LEU A 9 -15.57 5.04 -30.78
CA LEU A 9 -14.22 5.36 -31.22
C LEU A 9 -13.17 4.48 -30.56
N LEU A 10 -13.26 4.34 -29.23
CA LEU A 10 -12.30 3.55 -28.45
C LEU A 10 -12.41 2.04 -28.73
N LYS A 11 -13.60 1.51 -29.02
CA LYS A 11 -13.78 0.14 -29.51
C LYS A 11 -13.00 -0.08 -30.83
N ARG A 12 -13.06 0.87 -31.76
CA ARG A 12 -12.31 0.79 -33.04
C ARG A 12 -10.79 0.87 -32.84
N VAL A 13 -10.33 1.62 -31.82
CA VAL A 13 -8.92 1.67 -31.42
C VAL A 13 -8.45 0.36 -30.79
N GLY A 14 -9.36 -0.40 -30.17
CA GLY A 14 -9.05 -1.68 -29.53
C GLY A 14 -8.46 -1.50 -28.13
N VAL A 15 -9.17 -0.77 -27.26
CA VAL A 15 -8.75 -0.61 -25.84
C VAL A 15 -8.84 -1.94 -25.09
N HIS A 16 -7.93 -2.16 -24.14
CA HIS A 16 -7.87 -3.39 -23.36
C HIS A 16 -8.66 -3.32 -22.04
N ALA A 17 -9.01 -2.13 -21.58
CA ALA A 17 -9.78 -1.91 -20.35
C ALA A 17 -10.57 -0.61 -20.44
N TRP A 18 -11.59 -0.48 -19.61
CA TRP A 18 -12.48 0.68 -19.57
C TRP A 18 -12.38 1.37 -18.22
N LYS A 19 -12.09 2.67 -18.23
CA LYS A 19 -12.22 3.52 -17.03
C LYS A 19 -13.57 4.22 -17.06
N ILE A 20 -14.41 3.96 -16.07
CA ILE A 20 -15.65 4.69 -15.81
C ILE A 20 -15.36 5.72 -14.73
N ALA A 21 -15.40 7.00 -15.10
CA ALA A 21 -15.19 8.10 -14.17
C ALA A 21 -16.35 8.21 -13.17
N SER A 22 -16.12 8.85 -12.02
CA SER A 22 -17.13 9.02 -10.96
C SER A 22 -18.43 9.67 -11.46
N GLY A 23 -18.34 10.62 -12.40
CA GLY A 23 -19.51 11.27 -13.00
C GLY A 23 -20.33 10.38 -13.93
N GLU A 24 -19.76 9.27 -14.39
CA GLU A 24 -20.41 8.32 -15.31
C GLU A 24 -20.78 7.00 -14.61
N ALA A 25 -20.57 6.90 -13.30
CA ALA A 25 -20.75 5.67 -12.54
C ALA A 25 -22.17 5.05 -12.65
N ASN A 26 -23.19 5.88 -12.94
CA ASN A 26 -24.58 5.45 -13.11
C ASN A 26 -25.03 5.43 -14.58
N ASN A 27 -24.14 5.63 -15.55
CA ASN A 27 -24.46 5.69 -16.98
C ASN A 27 -24.62 4.30 -17.58
N VAL A 28 -25.84 3.78 -17.52
CA VAL A 28 -26.20 2.43 -17.99
C VAL A 28 -25.97 2.24 -19.50
N GLU A 29 -26.12 3.27 -20.29
CA GLU A 29 -25.93 3.17 -21.75
C GLU A 29 -24.45 2.98 -22.09
N ILE A 30 -23.55 3.72 -21.42
CA ILE A 30 -22.12 3.51 -21.54
C ILE A 30 -21.75 2.11 -21.06
N MET A 31 -22.22 1.67 -19.88
CA MET A 31 -21.95 0.33 -19.35
C MET A 31 -22.40 -0.76 -20.32
N LYS A 32 -23.59 -0.63 -20.89
CA LYS A 32 -24.12 -1.57 -21.90
C LYS A 32 -23.23 -1.58 -23.14
N SER A 33 -22.83 -0.41 -23.64
CA SER A 33 -22.00 -0.36 -24.85
C SER A 33 -20.62 -0.98 -24.61
N ILE A 34 -19.96 -0.71 -23.49
CA ILE A 34 -18.65 -1.30 -23.20
C ILE A 34 -18.72 -2.81 -22.92
N SER A 35 -19.88 -3.33 -22.46
CA SER A 35 -20.01 -4.76 -22.15
C SER A 35 -19.85 -5.67 -23.39
N GLU A 36 -20.05 -5.14 -24.59
CA GLU A 36 -19.82 -5.86 -25.83
C GLU A 36 -18.34 -6.25 -26.07
N THR A 37 -17.39 -5.64 -25.31
CA THR A 37 -15.94 -5.90 -25.49
C THR A 37 -15.40 -6.96 -24.54
N ASN A 38 -16.13 -7.34 -23.49
CA ASN A 38 -15.71 -8.24 -22.42
C ASN A 38 -14.39 -7.81 -21.70
N ASN A 39 -14.01 -6.53 -21.82
CA ASN A 39 -12.81 -6.00 -21.19
C ASN A 39 -13.07 -5.59 -19.74
N GLU A 40 -12.00 -5.56 -18.95
CA GLU A 40 -12.04 -5.12 -17.54
C GLU A 40 -12.54 -3.67 -17.40
N VAL A 41 -13.30 -3.44 -16.33
CA VAL A 41 -13.83 -2.13 -15.97
C VAL A 41 -13.21 -1.64 -14.68
N PHE A 42 -12.62 -0.45 -14.73
CA PHE A 42 -12.19 0.33 -13.56
C PHE A 42 -13.28 1.36 -13.23
N LEU A 43 -14.01 1.13 -12.13
CA LEU A 43 -15.13 1.99 -11.70
C LEU A 43 -14.68 2.93 -10.59
N SER A 44 -14.63 4.24 -10.83
CA SER A 44 -14.40 5.25 -9.78
C SER A 44 -15.66 5.62 -9.02
N THR A 45 -15.52 5.81 -7.70
CA THR A 45 -16.66 5.98 -6.76
C THR A 45 -16.73 7.37 -6.12
N GLY A 46 -15.98 8.34 -6.61
CA GLY A 46 -15.65 9.60 -5.93
C GLY A 46 -16.81 10.54 -5.58
N MET A 47 -17.99 10.34 -6.17
CA MET A 47 -19.20 11.12 -5.90
C MET A 47 -20.40 10.25 -5.54
N SER A 48 -20.23 8.93 -5.44
CA SER A 48 -21.33 7.99 -5.26
C SER A 48 -21.52 7.59 -3.81
N SER A 49 -22.75 7.52 -3.35
CA SER A 49 -23.14 6.85 -2.12
C SER A 49 -22.98 5.33 -2.25
N ILE A 50 -22.94 4.62 -1.14
CA ILE A 50 -22.84 3.14 -1.14
C ILE A 50 -24.01 2.50 -1.94
N ASN A 51 -25.22 3.03 -1.82
CA ASN A 51 -26.37 2.51 -2.56
C ASN A 51 -26.21 2.70 -4.09
N GLU A 52 -25.63 3.80 -4.54
CA GLU A 52 -25.35 4.03 -5.97
C GLU A 52 -24.23 3.12 -6.46
N ILE A 53 -23.19 2.89 -5.64
CA ILE A 53 -22.14 1.94 -5.96
C ILE A 53 -22.72 0.53 -6.06
N ASP A 54 -23.59 0.11 -5.14
CA ASP A 54 -24.27 -1.19 -5.18
C ASP A 54 -25.00 -1.40 -6.53
N LEU A 55 -25.73 -0.39 -7.00
CA LEU A 55 -26.45 -0.46 -8.28
C LEU A 55 -25.51 -0.56 -9.47
N SER A 56 -24.41 0.20 -9.47
CA SER A 56 -23.43 0.20 -10.55
C SER A 56 -22.67 -1.10 -10.61
N VAL A 57 -22.19 -1.60 -9.46
CA VAL A 57 -21.51 -2.90 -9.34
C VAL A 57 -22.40 -4.03 -9.79
N LYS A 58 -23.68 -4.03 -9.34
CA LYS A 58 -24.65 -5.05 -9.78
C LYS A 58 -24.79 -5.06 -11.30
N LYS A 59 -24.93 -3.91 -11.94
CA LYS A 59 -25.06 -3.83 -13.41
C LYS A 59 -23.83 -4.34 -14.15
N ILE A 60 -22.62 -3.96 -13.69
CA ILE A 60 -21.37 -4.41 -14.31
C ILE A 60 -21.23 -5.94 -14.18
N LYS A 61 -21.57 -6.48 -13.01
CA LYS A 61 -21.58 -7.94 -12.76
C LYS A 61 -22.67 -8.65 -13.59
N ASP A 62 -23.86 -8.06 -13.73
CA ASP A 62 -24.94 -8.61 -14.57
C ASP A 62 -24.52 -8.69 -16.06
N PHE A 63 -23.62 -7.82 -16.51
CA PHE A 63 -23.00 -7.89 -17.84
C PHE A 63 -21.84 -8.88 -17.93
N GLY A 64 -21.43 -9.51 -16.82
CA GLY A 64 -20.34 -10.49 -16.78
C GLY A 64 -18.94 -9.90 -16.94
N LEU A 65 -18.77 -8.59 -16.71
CA LEU A 65 -17.47 -7.92 -16.90
C LEU A 65 -16.58 -8.06 -15.66
N PRO A 66 -15.27 -8.30 -15.86
CA PRO A 66 -14.28 -8.16 -14.79
C PRO A 66 -14.30 -6.73 -14.25
N LEU A 67 -14.27 -6.59 -12.91
CA LEU A 67 -14.44 -5.30 -12.24
C LEU A 67 -13.34 -5.08 -11.22
N THR A 68 -12.72 -3.90 -11.30
CA THR A 68 -11.89 -3.30 -10.24
C THR A 68 -12.55 -1.99 -9.79
N ILE A 69 -12.86 -1.86 -8.50
CA ILE A 69 -13.45 -0.65 -7.93
C ILE A 69 -12.33 0.26 -7.45
N LEU A 70 -12.36 1.53 -7.84
CA LEU A 70 -11.39 2.53 -7.37
C LEU A 70 -12.05 3.39 -6.30
N GLN A 71 -11.55 3.26 -5.04
CA GLN A 71 -11.81 4.30 -4.05
C GLN A 71 -11.37 5.64 -4.61
N CYS A 72 -12.21 6.63 -4.48
CA CYS A 72 -11.98 7.94 -5.04
C CYS A 72 -12.67 9.00 -4.18
N THR A 73 -12.14 10.22 -4.19
CA THR A 73 -12.81 11.41 -3.67
C THR A 73 -12.65 12.52 -4.71
N SER A 74 -13.76 12.93 -5.33
CA SER A 74 -13.75 13.93 -6.42
C SER A 74 -13.64 15.36 -5.89
N ILE A 75 -12.55 15.65 -5.19
CA ILE A 75 -12.12 16.97 -4.73
C ILE A 75 -10.71 17.20 -5.28
N TYR A 76 -10.44 18.35 -5.90
CA TYR A 76 -9.21 18.64 -6.64
C TYR A 76 -8.53 19.93 -6.12
N PRO A 77 -7.42 19.84 -5.32
CA PRO A 77 -6.81 18.62 -4.78
C PRO A 77 -7.61 18.04 -3.59
N THR A 78 -7.52 16.71 -3.40
CA THR A 78 -8.13 16.05 -2.25
C THR A 78 -7.28 16.28 -0.99
N PRO A 79 -7.86 16.85 0.10
CA PRO A 79 -7.15 16.96 1.35
C PRO A 79 -6.99 15.61 2.06
N PRO A 80 -5.94 15.40 2.86
CA PRO A 80 -5.59 14.10 3.44
C PRO A 80 -6.74 13.43 4.23
N GLU A 81 -7.51 14.20 4.97
CA GLU A 81 -8.62 13.72 5.79
C GLU A 81 -9.84 13.21 4.99
N LYS A 82 -9.83 13.41 3.67
CA LYS A 82 -10.91 12.98 2.76
C LYS A 82 -10.51 11.90 1.76
N ILE A 83 -9.28 11.39 1.83
CA ILE A 83 -8.81 10.35 0.90
C ILE A 83 -9.57 9.04 1.06
N GLY A 84 -9.90 8.65 2.28
CA GLY A 84 -10.75 7.49 2.55
C GLY A 84 -10.08 6.14 2.33
N LEU A 85 -8.81 5.97 2.71
CA LEU A 85 -8.10 4.69 2.60
C LEU A 85 -8.82 3.54 3.34
N ASN A 86 -9.58 3.85 4.38
CA ASN A 86 -10.40 2.88 5.09
C ASN A 86 -11.47 2.22 4.20
N MET A 87 -11.88 2.88 3.12
CA MET A 87 -12.87 2.35 2.17
C MET A 87 -12.31 1.23 1.30
N ILE A 88 -11.01 1.13 1.11
CA ILE A 88 -10.38 0.09 0.28
C ILE A 88 -10.79 -1.30 0.77
N ASN A 89 -10.56 -1.60 2.06
CA ASN A 89 -10.95 -2.89 2.63
C ASN A 89 -12.47 -3.07 2.72
N TYR A 90 -13.20 -1.99 2.98
CA TYR A 90 -14.67 -2.03 3.00
C TYR A 90 -15.22 -2.44 1.62
N LEU A 91 -14.76 -1.81 0.54
CA LEU A 91 -15.19 -2.09 -0.83
C LEU A 91 -14.79 -3.51 -1.26
N ARG A 92 -13.55 -3.93 -0.92
CA ARG A 92 -13.06 -5.29 -1.19
C ARG A 92 -13.96 -6.35 -0.57
N ASN A 93 -14.26 -6.22 0.72
CA ASN A 93 -15.06 -7.19 1.46
C ASN A 93 -16.54 -7.16 1.03
N ARG A 94 -17.08 -5.98 0.66
CA ARG A 94 -18.48 -5.86 0.25
C ARG A 94 -18.75 -6.44 -1.13
N TYR A 95 -17.85 -6.21 -2.07
CA TYR A 95 -18.09 -6.54 -3.48
C TYR A 95 -17.31 -7.76 -3.98
N GLU A 96 -16.39 -8.30 -3.16
CA GLU A 96 -15.56 -9.47 -3.50
C GLU A 96 -14.89 -9.32 -4.87
N CYS A 97 -14.24 -8.18 -5.10
CA CYS A 97 -13.55 -7.85 -6.33
C CYS A 97 -12.25 -7.09 -6.05
N ASN A 98 -11.44 -6.90 -7.08
CA ASN A 98 -10.24 -6.07 -7.01
C ASN A 98 -10.59 -4.64 -6.62
N VAL A 99 -9.73 -4.00 -5.82
CA VAL A 99 -9.92 -2.62 -5.38
C VAL A 99 -8.63 -1.84 -5.56
N GLY A 100 -8.77 -0.63 -6.07
CA GLY A 100 -7.68 0.32 -6.23
C GLY A 100 -7.99 1.68 -5.61
N LEU A 101 -7.12 2.63 -5.90
CA LEU A 101 -7.28 4.03 -5.53
C LEU A 101 -7.17 4.92 -6.77
N SER A 102 -8.11 5.85 -6.94
CA SER A 102 -7.99 6.98 -7.86
C SER A 102 -7.72 8.23 -7.01
N ASP A 103 -6.44 8.68 -7.03
CA ASP A 103 -5.94 9.74 -6.16
C ASP A 103 -5.91 11.11 -6.84
N HIS A 104 -6.42 12.11 -6.16
CA HIS A 104 -6.42 13.50 -6.59
C HIS A 104 -5.67 14.42 -5.61
N SER A 105 -4.84 13.86 -4.73
CA SER A 105 -4.11 14.65 -3.72
C SER A 105 -2.95 15.48 -4.29
N GLY A 106 -2.43 15.08 -5.46
CA GLY A 106 -1.21 15.64 -6.03
C GLY A 106 0.05 15.36 -5.19
N LYS A 107 0.02 14.27 -4.39
CA LYS A 107 1.11 13.84 -3.52
C LYS A 107 1.41 12.35 -3.70
N LEU A 108 2.67 11.97 -3.70
CA LEU A 108 3.08 10.56 -3.80
C LEU A 108 2.72 9.73 -2.55
N TYR A 109 2.56 10.37 -1.40
CA TYR A 109 2.34 9.69 -0.12
C TYR A 109 1.04 8.88 -0.08
N THR A 110 0.00 9.38 -0.71
CA THR A 110 -1.30 8.72 -0.80
C THR A 110 -1.19 7.37 -1.52
N GLY A 111 -0.52 7.36 -2.68
CA GLY A 111 -0.30 6.14 -3.45
C GLY A 111 0.55 5.11 -2.70
N LEU A 112 1.61 5.54 -2.00
CA LEU A 112 2.44 4.66 -1.17
C LEU A 112 1.64 4.06 -0.01
N ALA A 113 0.82 4.87 0.66
CA ALA A 113 -0.06 4.40 1.73
C ALA A 113 -1.09 3.38 1.21
N ALA A 114 -1.68 3.63 0.05
CA ALA A 114 -2.62 2.70 -0.58
C ALA A 114 -1.93 1.39 -1.00
N ALA A 115 -0.72 1.45 -1.56
CA ALA A 115 0.07 0.27 -1.90
C ALA A 115 0.32 -0.63 -0.68
N SER A 116 0.58 -0.04 0.51
CA SER A 116 0.79 -0.80 1.75
C SER A 116 -0.45 -1.53 2.26
N ILE A 117 -1.63 -1.16 1.77
CA ILE A 117 -2.91 -1.85 2.07
C ILE A 117 -3.17 -2.98 1.06
N GLY A 118 -2.34 -3.10 0.02
CA GLY A 118 -2.45 -4.13 -1.00
C GLY A 118 -3.56 -3.81 -2.01
N ILE A 119 -3.49 -2.64 -2.65
CA ILE A 119 -4.36 -2.30 -3.78
C ILE A 119 -3.84 -2.95 -5.07
N GLU A 120 -4.75 -3.22 -6.01
CA GLU A 120 -4.42 -3.80 -7.31
C GLU A 120 -4.16 -2.73 -8.38
N VAL A 121 -4.75 -1.55 -8.23
CA VAL A 121 -4.64 -0.45 -9.20
C VAL A 121 -4.47 0.89 -8.48
N LEU A 122 -3.54 1.69 -8.95
CA LEU A 122 -3.35 3.08 -8.54
C LEU A 122 -3.46 4.00 -9.75
N GLU A 123 -4.41 4.93 -9.72
CA GLU A 123 -4.59 5.97 -10.71
C GLU A 123 -4.19 7.33 -10.12
N VAL A 124 -3.37 8.09 -10.84
CA VAL A 124 -2.90 9.42 -10.41
C VAL A 124 -2.91 10.41 -11.58
N HIS A 125 -3.08 11.70 -11.29
CA HIS A 125 -2.83 12.76 -12.24
C HIS A 125 -1.34 13.05 -12.34
N VAL A 126 -0.83 13.30 -13.55
CA VAL A 126 0.58 13.61 -13.81
C VAL A 126 0.70 14.88 -14.61
N THR A 127 1.65 15.75 -14.23
CA THR A 127 2.00 16.96 -14.97
C THR A 127 3.49 17.02 -15.29
N PHE A 128 3.88 17.68 -16.37
CA PHE A 128 5.29 17.92 -16.67
C PHE A 128 5.94 18.90 -15.68
N SER A 129 5.20 19.88 -15.20
CA SER A 129 5.67 20.83 -14.19
C SER A 129 4.51 21.31 -13.33
N LYS A 130 4.76 21.49 -12.04
CA LYS A 130 3.81 22.12 -11.09
C LYS A 130 3.57 23.61 -11.37
N GLU A 131 4.41 24.22 -12.21
CA GLU A 131 4.30 25.62 -12.61
C GLU A 131 3.48 25.80 -13.91
N MET A 132 3.05 24.70 -14.54
CA MET A 132 2.19 24.78 -15.72
C MET A 132 0.80 25.31 -15.38
N PHE A 133 0.19 25.96 -16.36
CA PHE A 133 -1.23 26.29 -16.28
C PHE A 133 -2.08 25.06 -16.60
N GLY A 134 -3.12 24.83 -15.79
CA GLY A 134 -4.09 23.75 -16.01
C GLY A 134 -4.94 23.47 -14.77
N PRO A 135 -6.19 23.06 -14.96
CA PRO A 135 -7.14 22.86 -13.83
C PRO A 135 -6.66 21.77 -12.86
N ASP A 136 -6.00 20.72 -13.36
CA ASP A 136 -5.61 19.54 -12.58
C ASP A 136 -4.16 19.58 -12.09
N VAL A 137 -3.39 20.63 -12.37
CA VAL A 137 -1.98 20.73 -11.98
C VAL A 137 -1.80 20.61 -10.46
N SER A 138 -2.68 21.23 -9.68
CA SER A 138 -2.65 21.16 -8.21
C SER A 138 -2.89 19.76 -7.66
N SER A 139 -3.60 18.92 -8.40
CA SER A 139 -3.94 17.53 -8.07
C SER A 139 -3.00 16.51 -8.71
N SER A 140 -2.03 16.96 -9.51
CA SER A 140 -1.09 16.13 -10.25
C SER A 140 0.23 15.97 -9.50
N ILE A 141 0.90 14.86 -9.69
CA ILE A 141 2.31 14.67 -9.38
C ILE A 141 3.18 15.00 -10.59
N SER A 142 4.44 15.39 -10.39
CA SER A 142 5.38 15.60 -11.48
C SER A 142 5.93 14.27 -12.01
N ILE A 143 6.62 14.30 -13.17
CA ILE A 143 7.27 13.11 -13.73
C ILE A 143 8.31 12.51 -12.78
N ASP A 144 9.06 13.35 -12.05
CA ASP A 144 10.05 12.86 -11.09
C ASP A 144 9.37 12.26 -9.85
N GLU A 145 8.28 12.87 -9.36
CA GLU A 145 7.45 12.31 -8.30
C GLU A 145 6.81 10.97 -8.74
N LEU A 146 6.40 10.83 -10.01
CA LEU A 146 5.89 9.58 -10.56
C LEU A 146 6.95 8.46 -10.53
N LYS A 147 8.20 8.74 -10.90
CA LYS A 147 9.29 7.77 -10.80
C LYS A 147 9.48 7.29 -9.37
N LEU A 148 9.52 8.22 -8.40
CA LEU A 148 9.63 7.90 -6.98
C LEU A 148 8.43 7.10 -6.48
N LEU A 149 7.21 7.42 -6.94
CA LEU A 149 6.01 6.68 -6.61
C LEU A 149 6.09 5.24 -7.11
N VAL A 150 6.47 5.03 -8.38
CA VAL A 150 6.60 3.69 -8.96
C VAL A 150 7.67 2.87 -8.23
N GLU A 151 8.85 3.47 -7.97
CA GLU A 151 9.91 2.82 -7.18
C GLU A 151 9.41 2.43 -5.79
N GLY A 152 8.73 3.34 -5.09
CA GLY A 152 8.18 3.10 -3.76
C GLY A 152 7.10 2.03 -3.75
N VAL A 153 6.19 2.01 -4.73
CA VAL A 153 5.16 0.97 -4.86
C VAL A 153 5.82 -0.40 -5.06
N ARG A 154 6.79 -0.54 -5.98
CA ARG A 154 7.50 -1.79 -6.21
C ARG A 154 8.28 -2.27 -4.99
N PHE A 155 8.86 -1.35 -4.22
CA PHE A 155 9.53 -1.68 -2.97
C PHE A 155 8.53 -2.20 -1.91
N ILE A 156 7.36 -1.58 -1.79
CA ILE A 156 6.31 -2.01 -0.87
C ILE A 156 5.74 -3.38 -1.27
N GLU A 157 5.47 -3.60 -2.56
CA GLU A 157 5.03 -4.91 -3.08
C GLU A 157 6.00 -6.01 -2.67
N ASN A 158 7.31 -5.80 -2.87
CA ASN A 158 8.34 -6.75 -2.47
C ASN A 158 8.34 -7.03 -0.96
N ILE A 159 8.11 -6.01 -0.12
CA ILE A 159 7.96 -6.21 1.33
C ILE A 159 6.76 -7.10 1.65
N LEU A 160 5.62 -6.86 0.99
CA LEU A 160 4.37 -7.57 1.26
C LEU A 160 4.40 -9.02 0.75
N GLU A 161 5.15 -9.29 -0.31
CA GLU A 161 5.34 -10.65 -0.86
C GLU A 161 6.24 -11.54 0.02
N HIS A 162 7.02 -10.95 0.93
CA HIS A 162 8.00 -11.67 1.74
C HIS A 162 7.66 -11.61 3.22
N GLU A 163 7.01 -12.63 3.71
CA GLU A 163 6.77 -12.81 5.15
C GLU A 163 8.06 -13.21 5.87
N VAL A 164 8.26 -12.64 7.05
CA VAL A 164 9.44 -12.90 7.87
C VAL A 164 9.09 -13.87 9.01
N ASP A 165 9.69 -15.06 8.99
CA ASP A 165 9.75 -15.94 10.14
C ASP A 165 10.84 -15.44 11.12
N LYS A 166 10.42 -15.00 12.30
CA LYS A 166 11.31 -14.46 13.33
C LYS A 166 12.29 -15.48 13.89
N ASP A 167 11.90 -16.76 13.95
CA ASP A 167 12.77 -17.81 14.47
C ASP A 167 13.83 -18.20 13.44
N ALA A 168 13.43 -18.34 12.17
CA ALA A 168 14.37 -18.57 11.07
C ALA A 168 15.42 -17.45 10.94
N ILE A 169 14.98 -16.19 10.96
CA ILE A 169 15.89 -15.02 10.93
C ILE A 169 16.80 -14.98 12.17
N ALA A 170 16.29 -15.35 13.35
CA ALA A 170 17.12 -15.38 14.54
C ALA A 170 18.23 -16.44 14.45
N GLU A 171 17.99 -17.54 13.77
CA GLU A 171 19.02 -18.55 13.48
C GLU A 171 20.07 -18.03 12.48
N GLU A 172 19.61 -17.45 11.37
CA GLU A 172 20.49 -16.84 10.36
C GLU A 172 21.40 -15.75 10.97
N LEU A 173 20.86 -14.95 11.88
CA LEU A 173 21.57 -13.85 12.53
C LEU A 173 22.40 -14.27 13.76
N LYS A 174 22.60 -15.58 14.02
CA LYS A 174 23.47 -16.06 15.11
C LYS A 174 24.86 -15.42 15.13
N PRO A 175 25.57 -15.23 14.00
CA PRO A 175 26.87 -14.55 14.01
C PRO A 175 26.77 -13.12 14.53
N MET A 176 25.76 -12.37 14.11
CA MET A 176 25.51 -11.00 14.54
C MET A 176 25.14 -10.93 16.03
N ARG A 177 24.35 -11.90 16.50
CA ARG A 177 23.96 -12.01 17.91
C ARG A 177 25.20 -12.19 18.80
N LYS A 178 26.21 -12.98 18.38
CA LYS A 178 27.48 -13.11 19.11
C LYS A 178 28.22 -11.77 19.25
N ILE A 179 28.19 -10.95 18.21
CA ILE A 179 28.87 -9.64 18.20
C ILE A 179 28.13 -8.61 19.06
N PHE A 180 26.83 -8.54 18.91
CA PHE A 180 26.02 -7.45 19.48
C PHE A 180 25.44 -7.75 20.87
N ARG A 181 25.23 -9.01 21.22
CA ARG A 181 24.80 -9.38 22.58
C ARG A 181 25.89 -9.09 23.59
N LYS A 182 25.48 -8.97 24.85
CA LYS A 182 26.40 -8.77 25.96
C LYS A 182 26.54 -10.07 26.75
N SER A 183 27.69 -10.22 27.38
CA SER A 183 27.96 -11.23 28.39
C SER A 183 28.19 -10.59 29.75
N VAL A 184 27.98 -11.36 30.80
CA VAL A 184 28.42 -11.03 32.15
C VAL A 184 29.95 -11.04 32.15
N VAL A 185 30.55 -9.95 32.62
CA VAL A 185 32.00 -9.83 32.79
C VAL A 185 32.33 -9.24 34.16
N TYR A 186 33.48 -9.64 34.74
CA TYR A 186 33.95 -9.06 35.95
C TYR A 186 34.44 -7.62 35.73
N LEU A 187 34.22 -6.76 36.70
CA LEU A 187 34.74 -5.38 36.70
C LEU A 187 36.24 -5.30 37.05
N LYS A 188 36.75 -6.32 37.76
CA LYS A 188 38.15 -6.46 38.21
C LYS A 188 38.50 -7.93 38.30
N ASP A 189 39.81 -8.24 38.38
CA ASP A 189 40.27 -9.58 38.64
C ASP A 189 39.81 -10.06 40.02
N MET A 190 39.35 -11.30 40.08
CA MET A 190 38.82 -11.92 41.30
C MET A 190 39.63 -13.18 41.61
N LYS A 191 39.88 -13.39 42.90
CA LYS A 191 40.58 -14.61 43.37
C LYS A 191 39.61 -15.79 43.37
N GLU A 192 40.17 -16.97 43.18
CA GLU A 192 39.43 -18.22 43.34
C GLU A 192 38.78 -18.31 44.73
N GLY A 193 37.52 -18.77 44.77
CA GLY A 193 36.72 -18.84 46.00
C GLY A 193 36.02 -17.53 46.39
N THR A 194 36.17 -16.45 45.62
CA THR A 194 35.41 -15.21 45.88
C THR A 194 33.97 -15.36 45.54
N ILE A 195 33.08 -15.02 46.47
CA ILE A 195 31.62 -14.95 46.22
C ILE A 195 31.33 -13.74 45.32
N ILE A 196 30.72 -13.99 44.14
CA ILE A 196 30.43 -12.97 43.17
C ILE A 196 29.16 -12.21 43.56
N LYS A 197 29.27 -10.89 43.72
CA LYS A 197 28.14 -9.99 44.02
C LYS A 197 27.78 -9.17 42.80
N ARG A 198 26.55 -8.67 42.74
CA ARG A 198 26.05 -7.83 41.63
C ARG A 198 26.95 -6.63 41.30
N GLN A 199 27.60 -6.05 42.29
CA GLN A 199 28.53 -4.91 42.14
C GLN A 199 29.88 -5.28 41.53
N ASP A 200 30.22 -6.56 41.44
CA ASP A 200 31.51 -7.02 40.92
C ASP A 200 31.47 -7.28 39.42
N ILE A 201 30.30 -7.14 38.80
CA ILE A 201 30.08 -7.49 37.41
C ILE A 201 29.44 -6.35 36.62
N CYS A 202 29.61 -6.40 35.30
CA CYS A 202 28.90 -5.57 34.32
C CYS A 202 28.59 -6.38 33.08
N PHE A 203 27.89 -5.76 32.13
CA PHE A 203 27.53 -6.39 30.86
C PHE A 203 28.29 -5.73 29.72
N LYS A 204 29.19 -6.48 29.06
CA LYS A 204 29.96 -6.01 27.89
C LYS A 204 29.79 -6.94 26.70
N LYS A 205 29.98 -6.39 25.50
CA LYS A 205 30.13 -7.17 24.27
C LYS A 205 31.54 -7.82 24.24
N PRO A 206 31.70 -8.96 23.57
CA PRO A 206 30.70 -9.75 22.79
C PRO A 206 29.85 -10.67 23.66
N GLY A 207 28.81 -11.27 23.06
CA GLY A 207 27.89 -12.21 23.71
C GLY A 207 28.38 -13.66 23.65
N THR A 208 29.63 -13.92 24.02
CA THR A 208 30.27 -15.25 23.99
C THR A 208 30.35 -15.94 25.34
N GLY A 209 30.08 -15.24 26.43
CA GLY A 209 30.04 -15.75 27.79
C GLY A 209 28.66 -15.94 28.36
N VAL A 210 28.55 -15.95 29.69
CA VAL A 210 27.24 -16.06 30.38
C VAL A 210 26.33 -14.92 29.99
N LYS A 211 25.12 -15.24 29.64
CA LYS A 211 24.15 -14.24 29.21
C LYS A 211 23.63 -13.42 30.40
N PRO A 212 23.19 -12.15 30.15
CA PRO A 212 22.57 -11.33 31.19
C PRO A 212 21.33 -11.96 31.86
N GLU A 213 20.55 -12.71 31.10
CA GLU A 213 19.38 -13.42 31.63
C GLU A 213 19.71 -14.56 32.59
N ASP A 214 20.92 -15.12 32.47
CA ASP A 214 21.42 -16.23 33.30
C ASP A 214 22.24 -15.71 34.51
N LEU A 215 22.18 -14.42 34.80
CA LEU A 215 22.96 -13.76 35.84
C LEU A 215 22.84 -14.43 37.22
N ASN A 216 21.60 -14.84 37.56
CA ASN A 216 21.34 -15.48 38.87
C ASN A 216 22.12 -16.79 39.07
N ASN A 217 22.57 -17.43 38.00
CA ASN A 217 23.37 -18.65 38.06
C ASN A 217 24.87 -18.37 38.36
N VAL A 218 25.23 -17.08 38.37
CA VAL A 218 26.64 -16.62 38.61
C VAL A 218 26.79 -15.94 39.96
N LEU A 219 25.71 -15.42 40.51
CA LEU A 219 25.68 -14.76 41.81
C LEU A 219 25.49 -15.79 42.93
N GLY A 220 26.23 -15.63 44.00
CA GLY A 220 26.13 -16.48 45.18
C GLY A 220 27.44 -16.70 45.92
#